data_9a8b1a31411f49aaea5c4ffd47b53a11
#
_entry.id   9a8b1a31411f49aaea5c4ffd47b53a11
#
_cell.length_a   1.000
_cell.length_b   1.000
_cell.length_c   1.000
_cell.angle_alpha   90.00
_cell.angle_beta   90.00
_cell.angle_gamma   90.00
#
_symmetry.space_group_name_H-M   'P 1'
#
loop_
_entity.id
_entity.type
_entity.pdbx_description
1 polymer ?
#
loop_
_entity_poly.entity_id
_entity_poly.type
_entity_poly.pdbx_seq_one_letter_code
_entity_poly.pdbx_strand_id
1 'polypeptide(L)'
;RLMQEHFSYGIQLNEWILDADVYRDRADEIRARLDKVRDKLDPGDIGDMYKRQSEIFGIPANHAAFTGLWWTGGYQGHTVPSYEKLLRCGIPGLLEEIDESIKKYGNTPVLAACRIIVEGLAKYSLLYAGEADRLAAESTGEDKARYEKIAANCRSIAVNKPETLYEAEQLAWFYCLWDWVDCVGRFDQYMYPFYEKAKEEDETAADELIASMMMKFFEHGIH
;
A
#
# COMPACT_ATOMS: atom_id res chain seq x y z
N ARG A 1 -2.88 15.10 5.54
CA ARG A 1 -1.80 15.93 5.01
C ARG A 1 -0.91 15.14 4.05
N LEU A 2 -0.36 13.99 4.45
CA LEU A 2 0.44 13.11 3.57
C LEU A 2 -0.35 12.70 2.32
N MET A 3 -1.61 12.32 2.45
CA MET A 3 -2.47 12.02 1.31
C MET A 3 -2.68 13.21 0.37
N GLN A 4 -2.89 14.41 0.91
CA GLN A 4 -2.99 15.64 0.11
C GLN A 4 -1.69 15.95 -0.63
N GLU A 5 -0.55 15.71 -0.01
CA GLU A 5 0.76 15.91 -0.64
C GLU A 5 0.98 14.90 -1.76
N HIS A 6 0.66 13.63 -1.58
CA HIS A 6 0.70 12.63 -2.65
C HIS A 6 -0.20 12.98 -3.84
N PHE A 7 -1.39 13.49 -3.59
CA PHE A 7 -2.30 13.91 -4.65
C PHE A 7 -1.84 15.20 -5.35
N SER A 8 -1.11 16.08 -4.67
CA SER A 8 -0.63 17.35 -5.26
C SER A 8 0.61 17.19 -6.14
N TYR A 9 1.40 16.11 -5.95
CA TYR A 9 2.60 15.83 -6.75
C TYR A 9 2.34 14.92 -7.97
N GLY A 10 1.10 14.60 -8.25
CA GLY A 10 0.72 13.66 -9.29
C GLY A 10 0.92 12.20 -8.83
N ILE A 11 -0.15 11.44 -8.88
CA ILE A 11 -0.11 10.02 -8.56
C ILE A 11 0.71 9.34 -9.66
N GLN A 12 1.86 8.82 -9.30
CA GLN A 12 2.58 7.90 -10.17
C GLN A 12 1.99 6.51 -9.99
N LEU A 13 1.05 6.17 -10.87
CA LEU A 13 0.31 4.92 -10.79
C LEU A 13 1.26 3.71 -10.69
N ASN A 14 2.38 3.76 -11.41
CA ASN A 14 3.40 2.73 -11.43
C ASN A 14 4.11 2.51 -10.08
N GLU A 15 4.06 3.49 -9.17
CA GLU A 15 4.66 3.36 -7.85
C GLU A 15 3.69 2.76 -6.82
N TRP A 16 2.37 2.89 -7.06
CA TRP A 16 1.34 2.61 -6.07
C TRP A 16 0.41 1.45 -6.45
N ILE A 17 0.41 1.04 -7.70
CA ILE A 17 -0.39 -0.08 -8.19
C ILE A 17 0.49 -1.31 -8.37
N LEU A 18 -0.02 -2.46 -7.92
CA LEU A 18 0.55 -3.76 -8.23
C LEU A 18 0.32 -4.05 -9.72
N ASP A 19 1.43 -4.12 -10.45
CA ASP A 19 1.45 -4.47 -11.87
C ASP A 19 2.73 -5.26 -12.14
N ALA A 20 2.59 -6.56 -12.34
CA ALA A 20 3.71 -7.47 -12.54
C ALA A 20 4.58 -7.10 -13.75
N ASP A 21 3.97 -6.59 -14.81
CA ASP A 21 4.70 -6.21 -16.02
C ASP A 21 5.60 -5.01 -15.78
N VAL A 22 5.08 -4.00 -15.08
CA VAL A 22 5.88 -2.81 -14.70
C VAL A 22 7.06 -3.18 -13.80
N TYR A 23 6.86 -4.09 -12.84
CA TYR A 23 7.93 -4.47 -11.92
C TYR A 23 8.96 -5.38 -12.57
N ARG A 24 8.57 -6.25 -13.47
CA ARG A 24 9.50 -7.06 -14.25
C ARG A 24 10.44 -6.19 -15.06
N ASP A 25 9.90 -5.21 -15.78
CA ASP A 25 10.66 -4.30 -16.62
C ASP A 25 11.57 -3.36 -15.78
N ARG A 26 11.15 -3.03 -14.55
CA ARG A 26 11.90 -2.18 -13.63
C ARG A 26 12.83 -2.92 -12.66
N ALA A 27 12.83 -4.24 -12.67
CA ALA A 27 13.61 -5.03 -11.70
C ALA A 27 15.11 -4.67 -11.69
N ASP A 28 15.70 -4.46 -12.86
CA ASP A 28 17.11 -4.10 -12.98
C ASP A 28 17.38 -2.65 -12.54
N GLU A 29 16.47 -1.72 -12.80
CA GLU A 29 16.54 -0.35 -12.31
C GLU A 29 16.46 -0.29 -10.78
N ILE A 30 15.51 -1.03 -10.20
CA ILE A 30 15.34 -1.14 -8.75
C ILE A 30 16.60 -1.73 -8.11
N ARG A 31 17.13 -2.84 -8.64
CA ARG A 31 18.40 -3.43 -8.17
C ARG A 31 19.56 -2.42 -8.23
N ALA A 32 19.69 -1.71 -9.34
CA ALA A 32 20.75 -0.72 -9.50
C ALA A 32 20.62 0.46 -8.51
N ARG A 33 19.40 0.86 -8.17
CA ARG A 33 19.13 1.85 -7.12
C ARG A 33 19.52 1.33 -5.74
N LEU A 34 19.17 0.09 -5.45
CA LEU A 34 19.44 -0.55 -4.17
C LEU A 34 20.95 -0.78 -3.95
N ASP A 35 21.64 -1.22 -4.99
CA ASP A 35 23.11 -1.33 -4.94
C ASP A 35 23.77 0.02 -4.67
N LYS A 36 23.31 1.09 -5.31
CA LYS A 36 23.80 2.44 -5.04
C LYS A 36 23.49 2.93 -3.62
N VAL A 37 22.35 2.54 -3.06
CA VAL A 37 22.01 2.87 -1.67
C VAL A 37 22.87 2.06 -0.72
N ARG A 38 23.03 0.75 -0.94
CA ARG A 38 23.87 -0.12 -0.14
C ARG A 38 25.32 0.35 -0.14
N ASP A 39 25.88 0.70 -1.31
CA ASP A 39 27.27 1.14 -1.45
C ASP A 39 27.52 2.53 -0.83
N LYS A 40 26.46 3.28 -0.57
CA LYS A 40 26.50 4.60 0.07
C LYS A 40 26.14 4.61 1.55
N LEU A 41 25.62 3.50 2.09
CA LEU A 41 25.32 3.35 3.49
C LEU A 41 26.60 3.01 4.28
N ASP A 42 27.51 3.97 4.34
CA ASP A 42 28.55 3.98 5.36
C ASP A 42 27.88 4.30 6.73
N PRO A 43 28.23 3.64 7.84
CA PRO A 43 27.75 4.00 9.17
C PRO A 43 27.87 5.48 9.54
N GLY A 44 28.77 6.22 8.89
CA GLY A 44 28.86 7.68 8.97
C GLY A 44 27.69 8.42 8.31
N ASP A 45 27.05 7.85 7.29
CA ASP A 45 25.98 8.49 6.51
C ASP A 45 24.66 8.63 7.29
N ILE A 46 24.41 7.80 8.29
CA ILE A 46 23.24 7.94 9.17
C ILE A 46 23.31 9.26 9.93
N GLY A 47 24.49 9.64 10.41
CA GLY A 47 24.71 10.93 11.06
C GLY A 47 24.49 12.11 10.10
N ASP A 48 24.92 11.99 8.86
CA ASP A 48 24.71 13.01 7.82
C ASP A 48 23.25 13.10 7.35
N MET A 49 22.52 12.02 7.35
CA MET A 49 21.08 12.03 7.08
C MET A 49 20.32 12.84 8.14
N TYR A 50 20.62 12.64 9.41
CA TYR A 50 20.04 13.44 10.51
C TYR A 50 20.42 14.91 10.42
N LYS A 51 21.64 15.21 10.03
CA LYS A 51 22.12 16.57 9.84
C LYS A 51 21.39 17.27 8.69
N ARG A 52 21.25 16.62 7.54
CA ARG A 52 20.48 17.17 6.39
C ARG A 52 19.01 17.40 6.72
N GLN A 53 18.40 16.51 7.48
CA GLN A 53 17.02 16.71 7.92
C GLN A 53 16.90 17.88 8.89
N SER A 54 17.84 18.02 9.79
CA SER A 54 17.95 19.18 10.69
C SER A 54 18.05 20.50 9.91
N GLU A 55 18.83 20.52 8.83
CA GLU A 55 18.97 21.69 7.96
C GLU A 55 17.67 21.99 7.19
N ILE A 56 16.98 20.97 6.67
CA ILE A 56 15.71 21.12 5.94
C ILE A 56 14.59 21.66 6.85
N PHE A 57 14.53 21.19 8.09
CA PHE A 57 13.46 21.57 9.02
C PHE A 57 13.83 22.74 9.93
N GLY A 58 15.07 23.24 9.86
CA GLY A 58 15.55 24.31 10.72
C GLY A 58 15.60 23.96 12.21
N ILE A 59 15.71 22.66 12.54
CA ILE A 59 15.67 22.12 13.90
C ILE A 59 17.02 21.46 14.20
N PRO A 60 17.61 21.70 15.40
CA PRO A 60 18.85 21.02 15.78
C PRO A 60 18.75 19.50 15.66
N ALA A 61 19.78 18.86 15.11
CA ALA A 61 19.77 17.42 14.81
C ALA A 61 19.41 16.53 16.00
N ASN A 62 19.89 16.90 17.19
CA ASN A 62 19.53 16.25 18.45
C ASN A 62 18.05 16.44 18.84
N HIS A 63 17.45 17.53 18.42
CA HIS A 63 16.04 17.84 18.68
C HIS A 63 15.12 17.09 17.71
N ALA A 64 15.51 16.98 16.44
CA ALA A 64 14.76 16.21 15.44
C ALA A 64 14.66 14.73 15.82
N ALA A 65 15.70 14.17 16.42
CA ALA A 65 15.69 12.77 16.90
C ALA A 65 14.78 12.54 18.12
N PHE A 66 14.55 13.56 18.94
CA PHE A 66 13.83 13.43 20.22
C PHE A 66 12.45 14.10 20.27
N THR A 67 12.13 15.03 19.38
CA THR A 67 10.87 15.78 19.45
C THR A 67 9.69 15.12 18.75
N GLY A 68 9.84 13.91 18.25
CA GLY A 68 8.75 13.20 17.62
C GLY A 68 8.26 13.83 16.32
N LEU A 69 8.98 14.76 15.71
CA LEU A 69 8.70 15.20 14.34
C LEU A 69 8.82 14.03 13.34
N TRP A 70 9.65 13.08 13.67
CA TRP A 70 9.70 11.75 13.06
C TRP A 70 8.46 10.90 13.34
N TRP A 71 7.84 11.11 14.51
CA TRP A 71 6.71 10.35 14.99
C TRP A 71 5.36 10.95 14.58
N THR A 72 5.33 12.17 14.07
CA THR A 72 4.08 12.79 13.61
C THR A 72 3.51 12.14 12.36
N GLY A 73 4.28 11.26 11.71
CA GLY A 73 3.80 10.42 10.63
C GLY A 73 3.78 8.91 10.95
N GLY A 74 4.33 8.50 12.07
CA GLY A 74 4.50 7.10 12.42
C GLY A 74 3.82 6.72 13.72
N TYR A 75 2.52 6.60 13.72
CA TYR A 75 1.77 5.98 14.83
C TYR A 75 1.80 4.44 14.77
N GLN A 76 2.73 3.87 14.05
CA GLN A 76 2.72 2.45 13.77
C GLN A 76 2.89 1.60 15.01
N GLY A 77 3.51 2.10 16.06
CA GLY A 77 3.68 1.39 17.34
C GLY A 77 4.18 -0.05 17.18
N HIS A 78 4.79 -0.38 16.03
CA HIS A 78 5.17 -1.73 15.60
C HIS A 78 4.00 -2.72 15.70
N THR A 79 2.79 -2.26 15.36
CA THR A 79 1.60 -3.10 15.32
C THR A 79 1.39 -3.65 13.93
N VAL A 80 0.99 -4.92 13.86
CA VAL A 80 0.60 -5.57 12.61
C VAL A 80 -0.91 -5.49 12.49
N PRO A 81 -1.44 -4.85 11.44
CA PRO A 81 -2.88 -4.83 11.18
C PRO A 81 -3.42 -6.23 10.90
N SER A 82 -4.72 -6.44 11.09
CA SER A 82 -5.35 -7.72 10.80
C SER A 82 -5.64 -7.87 9.31
N TYR A 83 -4.60 -8.12 8.52
CA TYR A 83 -4.72 -8.40 7.08
C TYR A 83 -5.63 -9.59 6.79
N GLU A 84 -5.54 -10.66 7.59
CA GLU A 84 -6.41 -11.82 7.46
C GLU A 84 -7.89 -11.43 7.52
N LYS A 85 -8.26 -10.59 8.48
CA LYS A 85 -9.63 -10.10 8.61
C LYS A 85 -10.03 -9.24 7.42
N LEU A 86 -9.16 -8.30 7.02
CA LEU A 86 -9.40 -7.43 5.87
C LEU A 86 -9.67 -8.23 4.60
N LEU A 87 -8.82 -9.22 4.29
CA LEU A 87 -8.96 -10.02 3.08
C LEU A 87 -10.14 -10.98 3.13
N ARG A 88 -10.48 -11.50 4.31
CA ARG A 88 -11.63 -12.38 4.49
C ARG A 88 -12.96 -11.65 4.32
N CYS A 89 -13.07 -10.43 4.83
CA CYS A 89 -14.33 -9.66 4.86
C CYS A 89 -14.40 -8.64 3.72
N GLY A 90 -13.28 -8.16 3.25
CA GLY A 90 -13.21 -6.98 2.41
C GLY A 90 -13.65 -5.71 3.14
N ILE A 91 -13.60 -4.59 2.43
CA ILE A 91 -14.11 -3.31 2.93
C ILE A 91 -15.60 -3.38 3.32
N PRO A 92 -16.49 -3.96 2.49
CA PRO A 92 -17.90 -4.04 2.83
C PRO A 92 -18.17 -4.83 4.11
N GLY A 93 -17.52 -5.97 4.32
CA GLY A 93 -17.73 -6.77 5.53
C GLY A 93 -17.22 -6.06 6.80
N LEU A 94 -16.17 -5.25 6.70
CA LEU A 94 -15.76 -4.39 7.82
C LEU A 94 -16.80 -3.32 8.14
N LEU A 95 -17.42 -2.72 7.13
CA LEU A 95 -18.51 -1.74 7.33
C LEU A 95 -19.74 -2.39 7.96
N GLU A 96 -20.10 -3.61 7.54
CA GLU A 96 -21.19 -4.39 8.15
C GLU A 96 -20.93 -4.66 9.63
N GLU A 97 -19.73 -5.09 10.01
CA GLU A 97 -19.37 -5.31 11.41
C GLU A 97 -19.43 -4.03 12.25
N ILE A 98 -19.04 -2.90 11.67
CA ILE A 98 -19.17 -1.59 12.31
C ILE A 98 -20.67 -1.25 12.52
N ASP A 99 -21.50 -1.48 11.52
CA ASP A 99 -22.95 -1.25 11.61
C ASP A 99 -23.63 -2.11 12.67
N GLU A 100 -23.26 -3.38 12.75
CA GLU A 100 -23.74 -4.28 13.80
C GLU A 100 -23.29 -3.83 15.19
N SER A 101 -22.05 -3.38 15.30
CA SER A 101 -21.52 -2.83 16.55
C SER A 101 -22.22 -1.54 16.97
N ILE A 102 -22.54 -0.66 16.02
CA ILE A 102 -23.32 0.56 16.27
C ILE A 102 -24.73 0.23 16.73
N LYS A 103 -25.38 -0.76 16.11
CA LYS A 103 -26.72 -1.24 16.53
C LYS A 103 -26.69 -1.75 17.97
N LYS A 104 -25.62 -2.43 18.36
CA LYS A 104 -25.50 -3.06 19.68
C LYS A 104 -25.07 -2.10 20.79
N TYR A 105 -24.14 -1.21 20.52
CA TYR A 105 -23.48 -0.39 21.52
C TYR A 105 -23.73 1.13 21.36
N GLY A 106 -24.50 1.53 20.35
CA GLY A 106 -24.66 2.92 19.95
C GLY A 106 -23.47 3.45 19.11
N ASN A 107 -23.67 4.58 18.48
CA ASN A 107 -22.63 5.21 17.65
C ASN A 107 -21.60 5.95 18.54
N THR A 108 -20.67 5.21 19.09
CA THR A 108 -19.57 5.76 19.89
C THR A 108 -18.57 6.51 19.02
N PRO A 109 -17.79 7.45 19.58
CA PRO A 109 -16.73 8.14 18.82
C PRO A 109 -15.72 7.20 18.16
N VAL A 110 -15.41 6.06 18.79
CA VAL A 110 -14.50 5.04 18.23
C VAL A 110 -15.12 4.37 17.02
N LEU A 111 -16.38 3.94 17.10
CA LEU A 111 -17.06 3.30 15.95
C LEU A 111 -17.28 4.28 14.80
N ALA A 112 -17.56 5.54 15.09
CA ALA A 112 -17.61 6.59 14.07
C ALA A 112 -16.25 6.79 13.38
N ALA A 113 -15.16 6.81 14.14
CA ALA A 113 -13.80 6.90 13.59
C ALA A 113 -13.44 5.67 12.74
N CYS A 114 -13.74 4.45 13.21
CA CYS A 114 -13.53 3.22 12.43
C CYS A 114 -14.27 3.28 11.08
N ARG A 115 -15.52 3.75 11.07
CA ARG A 115 -16.28 3.92 9.83
C ARG A 115 -15.59 4.87 8.86
N ILE A 116 -15.17 6.05 9.33
CA ILE A 116 -14.48 7.05 8.51
C ILE A 116 -13.21 6.46 7.89
N ILE A 117 -12.45 5.68 8.67
CA ILE A 117 -11.21 5.04 8.18
C ILE A 117 -11.52 4.02 7.09
N VAL A 118 -12.48 3.14 7.30
CA VAL A 118 -12.83 2.07 6.34
C VAL A 118 -13.45 2.65 5.05
N GLU A 119 -14.34 3.64 5.18
CA GLU A 119 -14.86 4.39 4.03
C GLU A 119 -13.77 5.17 3.30
N GLY A 120 -12.77 5.66 4.04
CA GLY A 120 -11.59 6.32 3.50
C GLY A 120 -10.78 5.39 2.62
N LEU A 121 -10.57 4.14 3.03
CA LEU A 121 -9.86 3.13 2.24
C LEU A 121 -10.60 2.81 0.92
N ALA A 122 -11.93 2.70 0.95
CA ALA A 122 -12.73 2.53 -0.26
C ALA A 122 -12.57 3.72 -1.22
N LYS A 123 -12.65 4.94 -0.70
CA LYS A 123 -12.45 6.16 -1.50
C LYS A 123 -11.04 6.25 -2.08
N TYR A 124 -10.05 5.86 -1.30
CA TYR A 124 -8.66 5.79 -1.74
C TYR A 124 -8.51 4.87 -2.96
N SER A 125 -9.07 3.66 -2.88
CA SER A 125 -9.07 2.72 -4.00
C SER A 125 -9.78 3.28 -5.25
N LEU A 126 -10.92 3.94 -5.09
CA LEU A 126 -11.65 4.57 -6.21
C LEU A 126 -10.90 5.74 -6.85
N LEU A 127 -10.07 6.47 -6.10
CA LEU A 127 -9.23 7.52 -6.67
C LEU A 127 -8.18 6.93 -7.63
N TYR A 128 -7.56 5.80 -7.28
CA TYR A 128 -6.65 5.11 -8.19
C TYR A 128 -7.36 4.52 -9.41
N ALA A 129 -8.57 4.02 -9.22
CA ALA A 129 -9.40 3.59 -10.35
C ALA A 129 -9.65 4.75 -11.34
N GLY A 130 -9.97 5.93 -10.84
CA GLY A 130 -10.19 7.12 -11.66
C GLY A 130 -8.94 7.58 -12.41
N GLU A 131 -7.76 7.51 -11.76
CA GLU A 131 -6.50 7.84 -12.43
C GLU A 131 -6.13 6.81 -13.49
N ALA A 132 -6.36 5.52 -13.22
CA ALA A 132 -6.15 4.47 -14.21
C ALA A 132 -7.08 4.65 -15.43
N ASP A 133 -8.35 5.03 -15.24
CA ASP A 133 -9.25 5.37 -16.36
C ASP A 133 -8.73 6.53 -17.20
N ARG A 134 -8.22 7.58 -16.54
CA ARG A 134 -7.65 8.72 -17.24
C ARG A 134 -6.47 8.30 -18.12
N LEU A 135 -5.56 7.48 -17.58
CA LEU A 135 -4.42 6.95 -18.32
C LEU A 135 -4.85 6.00 -19.43
N ALA A 136 -5.86 5.15 -19.20
CA ALA A 136 -6.43 4.30 -20.23
C ALA A 136 -7.00 5.08 -21.41
N ALA A 137 -7.64 6.22 -21.13
CA ALA A 137 -8.19 7.11 -22.18
C ALA A 137 -7.10 7.78 -23.04
N GLU A 138 -5.92 7.98 -22.46
CA GLU A 138 -4.76 8.60 -23.14
C GLU A 138 -3.84 7.54 -23.81
N SER A 139 -4.10 6.24 -23.60
CA SER A 139 -3.28 5.14 -24.06
C SER A 139 -3.95 4.30 -25.14
N THR A 140 -3.18 3.45 -25.83
CA THR A 140 -3.68 2.52 -26.84
C THR A 140 -3.03 1.14 -26.65
N GLY A 141 -3.59 0.10 -27.29
CA GLY A 141 -3.02 -1.24 -27.30
C GLY A 141 -2.91 -1.85 -25.91
N GLU A 142 -1.76 -2.42 -25.59
CA GLU A 142 -1.50 -3.13 -24.32
C GLU A 142 -1.55 -2.21 -23.11
N ASP A 143 -1.03 -0.98 -23.21
CA ASP A 143 -1.06 -0.02 -22.13
C ASP A 143 -2.49 0.34 -21.72
N LYS A 144 -3.36 0.54 -22.70
CA LYS A 144 -4.78 0.78 -22.44
C LYS A 144 -5.41 -0.39 -21.69
N ALA A 145 -5.22 -1.61 -22.17
CA ALA A 145 -5.77 -2.82 -21.54
C ALA A 145 -5.26 -3.00 -20.11
N ARG A 146 -3.97 -2.69 -19.88
CA ARG A 146 -3.36 -2.72 -18.55
C ARG A 146 -4.02 -1.74 -17.59
N TYR A 147 -4.18 -0.47 -17.99
CA TYR A 147 -4.83 0.53 -17.15
C TYR A 147 -6.31 0.22 -16.91
N GLU A 148 -7.03 -0.30 -17.87
CA GLU A 148 -8.41 -0.77 -17.70
C GLU A 148 -8.50 -1.91 -16.66
N LYS A 149 -7.55 -2.86 -16.68
CA LYS A 149 -7.45 -3.94 -15.69
C LYS A 149 -7.19 -3.38 -14.29
N ILE A 150 -6.25 -2.43 -14.15
CA ILE A 150 -5.95 -1.75 -12.87
C ILE A 150 -7.20 -1.04 -12.35
N ALA A 151 -7.89 -0.28 -13.19
CA ALA A 151 -9.09 0.45 -12.81
C ALA A 151 -10.20 -0.50 -12.34
N ALA A 152 -10.41 -1.61 -13.05
CA ALA A 152 -11.38 -2.64 -12.68
C ALA A 152 -11.05 -3.28 -11.32
N ASN A 153 -9.78 -3.64 -11.09
CA ASN A 153 -9.31 -4.21 -9.84
C ASN A 153 -9.54 -3.25 -8.65
N CYS A 154 -9.14 -1.99 -8.80
CA CYS A 154 -9.34 -0.97 -7.78
C CYS A 154 -10.82 -0.72 -7.46
N ARG A 155 -11.71 -0.76 -8.45
CA ARG A 155 -13.17 -0.66 -8.21
C ARG A 155 -13.70 -1.88 -7.48
N SER A 156 -13.26 -3.07 -7.89
CA SER A 156 -13.72 -4.31 -7.26
C SER A 156 -13.41 -4.31 -5.77
N ILE A 157 -12.17 -4.08 -5.37
CA ILE A 157 -11.78 -4.10 -3.96
C ILE A 157 -12.40 -2.98 -3.11
N ALA A 158 -12.87 -1.89 -3.73
CA ALA A 158 -13.56 -0.82 -3.02
C ALA A 158 -14.95 -1.23 -2.52
N VAL A 159 -15.62 -2.18 -3.19
CA VAL A 159 -17.01 -2.54 -2.94
C VAL A 159 -17.24 -4.04 -2.75
N ASN A 160 -16.27 -4.88 -3.02
CA ASN A 160 -16.31 -6.33 -2.86
C ASN A 160 -15.19 -6.82 -1.93
N LYS A 161 -15.37 -8.00 -1.38
CA LYS A 161 -14.24 -8.72 -0.80
C LYS A 161 -13.34 -9.23 -1.93
N PRO A 162 -12.02 -9.34 -1.73
CA PRO A 162 -11.15 -9.88 -2.76
C PRO A 162 -11.44 -11.37 -3.01
N GLU A 163 -11.42 -11.78 -4.28
CA GLU A 163 -11.62 -13.16 -4.72
C GLU A 163 -10.42 -13.72 -5.49
N THR A 164 -9.60 -12.82 -6.03
CA THR A 164 -8.38 -13.16 -6.78
C THR A 164 -7.13 -12.75 -6.02
N LEU A 165 -5.99 -13.37 -6.36
CA LEU A 165 -4.69 -13.00 -5.80
C LEU A 165 -4.37 -11.51 -6.04
N TYR A 166 -4.65 -11.03 -7.27
CA TYR A 166 -4.41 -9.63 -7.62
C TYR A 166 -5.25 -8.65 -6.77
N GLU A 167 -6.52 -8.95 -6.54
CA GLU A 167 -7.37 -8.15 -5.65
C GLU A 167 -6.88 -8.19 -4.20
N ALA A 168 -6.50 -9.36 -3.71
CA ALA A 168 -6.02 -9.53 -2.33
C ALA A 168 -4.73 -8.76 -2.09
N GLU A 169 -3.76 -8.86 -2.99
CA GLU A 169 -2.51 -8.12 -2.91
C GLU A 169 -2.71 -6.62 -3.02
N GLN A 170 -3.54 -6.15 -3.95
CA GLN A 170 -3.82 -4.73 -4.10
C GLN A 170 -4.50 -4.14 -2.87
N LEU A 171 -5.48 -4.86 -2.28
CA LEU A 171 -6.15 -4.42 -1.06
C LEU A 171 -5.20 -4.41 0.14
N ALA A 172 -4.38 -5.45 0.31
CA ALA A 172 -3.37 -5.51 1.35
C ALA A 172 -2.34 -4.39 1.20
N TRP A 173 -1.90 -4.13 -0.04
CA TRP A 173 -0.97 -3.06 -0.34
C TRP A 173 -1.54 -1.67 -0.03
N PHE A 174 -2.76 -1.38 -0.44
CA PHE A 174 -3.42 -0.11 -0.13
C PHE A 174 -3.59 0.10 1.37
N TYR A 175 -3.89 -0.96 2.10
CA TYR A 175 -4.01 -0.87 3.56
C TYR A 175 -2.64 -0.65 4.22
N CYS A 176 -1.61 -1.32 3.74
CA CYS A 176 -0.23 -1.10 4.16
C CYS A 176 0.20 0.36 4.01
N LEU A 177 -0.09 0.95 2.84
CA LEU A 177 0.21 2.35 2.55
C LEU A 177 -0.65 3.33 3.37
N TRP A 178 -1.91 3.00 3.58
CA TRP A 178 -2.84 3.82 4.33
C TRP A 178 -2.43 3.98 5.79
N ASP A 179 -2.01 2.91 6.40
CA ASP A 179 -1.57 2.88 7.80
C ASP A 179 -0.04 3.06 7.93
N TRP A 180 0.67 3.05 6.81
CA TRP A 180 2.13 3.17 6.77
C TRP A 180 2.82 2.16 7.70
N VAL A 181 2.41 0.91 7.62
CA VAL A 181 2.92 -0.15 8.47
C VAL A 181 4.37 -0.51 8.15
N ASP A 182 5.11 -0.89 9.16
CA ASP A 182 6.50 -1.35 9.04
C ASP A 182 6.62 -2.89 8.96
N CYS A 183 5.53 -3.61 9.15
CA CYS A 183 5.50 -5.07 9.12
C CYS A 183 4.17 -5.59 8.57
N VAL A 184 4.25 -6.54 7.65
CA VAL A 184 3.08 -7.18 7.04
C VAL A 184 2.63 -8.47 7.74
N GLY A 185 3.29 -8.84 8.83
CA GLY A 185 2.92 -10.02 9.62
C GLY A 185 3.08 -11.33 8.86
N ARG A 186 2.09 -12.21 9.01
CA ARG A 186 2.10 -13.54 8.40
C ARG A 186 1.55 -13.49 6.96
N PHE A 187 2.25 -12.73 6.10
CA PHE A 187 1.92 -12.62 4.68
C PHE A 187 1.74 -13.99 4.01
N ASP A 188 2.62 -14.91 4.32
CA ASP A 188 2.57 -16.31 3.85
C ASP A 188 1.24 -17.00 4.14
N GLN A 189 0.61 -16.72 5.28
CA GLN A 189 -0.61 -17.39 5.71
C GLN A 189 -1.87 -16.78 5.14
N TYR A 190 -2.02 -15.47 5.22
CA TYR A 190 -3.26 -14.84 4.77
C TYR A 190 -3.34 -14.69 3.24
N MET A 191 -2.19 -14.72 2.55
CA MET A 191 -2.15 -14.65 1.09
C MET A 191 -2.22 -16.04 0.44
N TYR A 192 -1.79 -17.08 1.14
CA TYR A 192 -1.70 -18.45 0.61
C TYR A 192 -3.00 -18.97 -0.05
N PRO A 193 -4.20 -18.78 0.51
CA PRO A 193 -5.42 -19.27 -0.13
C PRO A 193 -5.70 -18.66 -1.50
N PHE A 194 -5.32 -17.39 -1.70
CA PHE A 194 -5.44 -16.71 -2.98
C PHE A 194 -4.37 -17.16 -3.96
N TYR A 195 -3.13 -17.34 -3.48
CA TYR A 195 -2.03 -17.85 -4.28
C TYR A 195 -2.28 -19.28 -4.76
N GLU A 196 -2.72 -20.18 -3.87
CA GLU A 196 -3.01 -21.57 -4.21
C GLU A 196 -4.05 -21.66 -5.35
N LYS A 197 -5.12 -20.89 -5.24
CA LYS A 197 -6.14 -20.79 -6.29
C LYS A 197 -5.59 -20.22 -7.60
N ALA A 198 -4.83 -19.14 -7.55
CA ALA A 198 -4.24 -18.52 -8.74
C ALA A 198 -3.22 -19.44 -9.43
N LYS A 199 -2.43 -20.16 -8.64
CA LYS A 199 -1.46 -21.14 -9.14
C LYS A 199 -2.09 -22.29 -9.90
N GLU A 200 -3.29 -22.75 -9.50
CA GLU A 200 -4.03 -23.77 -10.24
C GLU A 200 -4.44 -23.31 -11.64
N GLU A 201 -4.65 -22.00 -11.82
CA GLU A 201 -5.01 -21.40 -13.10
C GLU A 201 -3.77 -21.08 -13.95
N ASP A 202 -2.78 -20.40 -13.40
CA ASP A 202 -1.51 -20.04 -14.03
C ASP A 202 -0.41 -19.80 -12.96
N GLU A 203 0.46 -20.79 -12.78
CA GLU A 203 1.54 -20.74 -11.80
C GLU A 203 2.52 -19.60 -12.06
N THR A 204 2.85 -19.33 -13.31
CA THR A 204 3.80 -18.27 -13.67
C THR A 204 3.23 -16.89 -13.34
N ALA A 205 1.97 -16.65 -13.68
CA ALA A 205 1.31 -15.38 -13.36
C ALA A 205 1.13 -15.19 -11.84
N ALA A 206 0.85 -16.26 -11.10
CA ALA A 206 0.76 -16.19 -9.64
C ALA A 206 2.12 -15.84 -9.00
N ASP A 207 3.20 -16.48 -9.44
CA ASP A 207 4.55 -16.21 -8.97
C ASP A 207 4.99 -14.76 -9.29
N GLU A 208 4.64 -14.25 -10.46
CA GLU A 208 4.93 -12.87 -10.86
C GLU A 208 4.20 -11.85 -9.99
N LEU A 209 2.96 -12.10 -9.61
CA LEU A 209 2.21 -11.23 -8.69
C LEU A 209 2.89 -11.21 -7.31
N ILE A 210 3.19 -12.36 -6.73
CA ILE A 210 3.91 -12.43 -5.45
C ILE A 210 5.27 -11.72 -5.53
N ALA A 211 6.02 -11.94 -6.59
CA ALA A 211 7.31 -11.25 -6.80
C ALA A 211 7.13 -9.73 -6.86
N SER A 212 6.08 -9.24 -7.52
CA SER A 212 5.74 -7.81 -7.60
C SER A 212 5.46 -7.23 -6.21
N MET A 213 4.71 -7.94 -5.38
CA MET A 213 4.42 -7.53 -4.00
C MET A 213 5.70 -7.49 -3.15
N MET A 214 6.57 -8.50 -3.25
CA MET A 214 7.85 -8.52 -2.55
C MET A 214 8.74 -7.35 -2.96
N MET A 215 8.77 -7.01 -4.24
CA MET A 215 9.52 -5.85 -4.73
C MET A 215 8.95 -4.53 -4.19
N LYS A 216 7.63 -4.41 -4.04
CA LYS A 216 6.98 -3.26 -3.41
C LYS A 216 7.38 -3.11 -1.94
N PHE A 217 7.36 -4.18 -1.18
CA PHE A 217 7.81 -4.16 0.21
C PHE A 217 9.24 -3.68 0.32
N PHE A 218 10.11 -4.20 -0.53
CA PHE A 218 11.50 -3.82 -0.54
C PHE A 218 11.73 -2.35 -0.95
N GLU A 219 11.01 -1.86 -1.98
CA GLU A 219 11.09 -0.47 -2.44
C GLU A 219 10.69 0.52 -1.33
N HIS A 220 9.72 0.16 -0.50
CA HIS A 220 9.20 1.01 0.57
C HIS A 220 9.79 0.73 1.95
N GLY A 221 10.76 -0.18 2.07
CA GLY A 221 11.43 -0.51 3.34
C GLY A 221 10.50 -1.18 4.35
N ILE A 222 9.54 -1.96 3.88
CA ILE A 222 8.62 -2.75 4.72
C ILE A 222 9.28 -4.10 4.99
N HIS A 223 9.25 -4.53 6.25
CA HIS A 223 9.92 -5.74 6.75
C HIS A 223 8.94 -6.84 7.14
#